data_58cbcc2af66a35351a29684e51908809
#
_entry.id   58cbcc2af66a35351a29684e51908809
#
_cell.length_a   1.000
_cell.length_b   1.000
_cell.length_c   1.000
_cell.angle_alpha   90.00
_cell.angle_beta   90.00
_cell.angle_gamma   90.00
#
_symmetry.space_group_name_H-M   'P 1'
#
loop_
_entity.id
_entity.type
_entity.pdbx_description
1 polymer ?
#
loop_
_entity_poly.entity_id
_entity_poly.type
_entity_poly.pdbx_seq_one_letter_code
_entity_poly.pdbx_strand_id
1 'polypeptide(L)'
;MYLASATRPDISFAMSKLSRFVSKPGDDHWHALERVMRYLKGTASYGIHYTGYPRVLEGYSDSNWISDADEIKATSGYVFTLGGGAVSWKSCKQTILTRSTMEAELTALDTSGVEARWLRDLLMDLPLVDKPVPAILMNCDNQTVITKVKSSKDNMKSNKHIRMRLKAVRKLRNSGVIALDYVHTAKNLADPFTKGLSRVVIDNASMEMGLRPTA
;
A
#
# COMPACT_ATOMS: atom_id res chain seq x y z
N MET A 1 10.13 6.02 12.96
CA MET A 1 9.21 4.91 12.58
C MET A 1 7.78 5.12 13.09
N TYR A 2 7.55 5.42 14.39
CA TYR A 2 6.19 5.56 14.94
C TYR A 2 5.29 6.52 14.15
N LEU A 3 5.72 7.76 13.91
CA LEU A 3 4.95 8.73 13.11
C LEU A 3 4.58 8.18 11.71
N ALA A 4 5.53 7.54 11.03
CA ALA A 4 5.33 7.00 9.69
C ALA A 4 4.28 5.87 9.63
N SER A 5 4.09 5.12 10.71
CA SER A 5 3.14 4.02 10.79
C SER A 5 1.81 4.37 11.45
N ALA A 6 1.76 5.48 12.22
CA ALA A 6 0.57 5.80 13.01
C ALA A 6 -0.19 7.05 12.52
N THR A 7 0.49 8.04 11.96
CA THR A 7 -0.13 9.34 11.65
C THR A 7 0.31 9.99 10.34
N ARG A 8 1.44 9.56 9.76
CA ARG A 8 2.07 10.23 8.62
C ARG A 8 2.37 9.25 7.49
N PRO A 9 1.35 8.90 6.68
CA PRO A 9 1.50 8.02 5.51
C PRO A 9 2.51 8.57 4.49
N ASP A 10 2.59 9.87 4.33
CA ASP A 10 3.44 10.61 3.39
C ASP A 10 4.95 10.38 3.58
N ILE A 11 5.41 10.09 4.79
CA ILE A 11 6.84 9.78 5.06
C ILE A 11 7.11 8.27 5.14
N SER A 12 6.11 7.41 4.96
CA SER A 12 6.24 5.96 5.17
C SER A 12 7.30 5.33 4.28
N PHE A 13 7.35 5.68 2.99
CA PHE A 13 8.37 5.18 2.05
C PHE A 13 9.77 5.62 2.45
N ALA A 14 9.98 6.91 2.73
CA ALA A 14 11.28 7.45 3.11
C ALA A 14 11.80 6.77 4.38
N MET A 15 10.94 6.59 5.39
CA MET A 15 11.31 5.92 6.64
C MET A 15 11.57 4.43 6.45
N SER A 16 10.79 3.76 5.59
CA SER A 16 11.04 2.36 5.21
C SER A 16 12.40 2.19 4.54
N LYS A 17 12.78 3.09 3.63
CA LYS A 17 14.11 3.10 2.98
C LYS A 17 15.23 3.34 3.99
N LEU A 18 15.15 4.41 4.79
CA LEU A 18 16.17 4.78 5.76
C LEU A 18 16.38 3.71 6.85
N SER A 19 15.31 3.01 7.24
CA SER A 19 15.41 1.94 8.24
C SER A 19 16.31 0.77 7.82
N ARG A 20 16.59 0.63 6.54
CA ARG A 20 17.47 -0.45 6.01
C ARG A 20 18.95 -0.20 6.32
N PHE A 21 19.32 1.03 6.64
CA PHE A 21 20.70 1.47 6.85
C PHE A 21 21.03 1.80 8.31
N VAL A 22 20.15 1.44 9.26
CA VAL A 22 20.33 1.76 10.70
C VAL A 22 21.61 1.15 11.28
N SER A 23 21.99 -0.05 10.81
CA SER A 23 23.21 -0.74 11.31
C SER A 23 24.51 -0.17 10.73
N LYS A 24 24.46 0.48 9.55
CA LYS A 24 25.63 1.08 8.90
C LYS A 24 25.19 2.34 8.13
N PRO A 25 24.88 3.45 8.80
CA PRO A 25 24.52 4.69 8.15
C PRO A 25 25.74 5.34 7.49
N GLY A 26 25.51 6.06 6.38
CA GLY A 26 26.47 6.94 5.74
C GLY A 26 25.93 8.37 5.68
N ASP A 27 26.74 9.32 5.23
CA ASP A 27 26.38 10.75 5.16
C ASP A 27 25.14 11.01 4.30
N ASP A 28 24.99 10.27 3.19
CA ASP A 28 23.82 10.39 2.34
C ASP A 28 22.52 10.01 3.07
N HIS A 29 22.57 8.99 3.93
CA HIS A 29 21.43 8.58 4.75
C HIS A 29 21.11 9.63 5.80
N TRP A 30 22.14 10.28 6.37
CA TRP A 30 21.96 11.37 7.31
C TRP A 30 21.29 12.57 6.64
N HIS A 31 21.79 13.00 5.50
CA HIS A 31 21.18 14.09 4.73
C HIS A 31 19.75 13.78 4.28
N ALA A 32 19.44 12.52 3.97
CA ALA A 32 18.07 12.10 3.68
C ALA A 32 17.18 12.19 4.92
N LEU A 33 17.67 11.80 6.10
CA LEU A 33 16.95 11.93 7.37
C LEU A 33 16.70 13.40 7.71
N GLU A 34 17.69 14.28 7.54
CA GLU A 34 17.52 15.73 7.73
C GLU A 34 16.42 16.31 6.84
N ARG A 35 16.32 15.86 5.58
CA ARG A 35 15.22 16.27 4.68
C ARG A 35 13.86 15.85 5.22
N VAL A 36 13.73 14.64 5.76
CA VAL A 36 12.50 14.18 6.41
C VAL A 36 12.18 15.05 7.63
N MET A 37 13.17 15.39 8.47
CA MET A 37 12.96 16.24 9.64
C MET A 37 12.55 17.67 9.27
N ARG A 38 13.16 18.26 8.22
CA ARG A 38 12.75 19.58 7.70
C ARG A 38 11.31 19.54 7.14
N TYR A 39 10.96 18.49 6.44
CA TYR A 39 9.60 18.30 5.95
C TYR A 39 8.59 18.19 7.09
N LEU A 40 8.88 17.39 8.12
CA LEU A 40 8.03 17.27 9.31
C LEU A 40 7.90 18.61 10.05
N LYS A 41 8.98 19.38 10.18
CA LYS A 41 8.94 20.73 10.77
C LYS A 41 8.02 21.66 9.98
N GLY A 42 8.07 21.62 8.63
CA GLY A 42 7.23 22.43 7.76
C GLY A 42 5.77 21.97 7.67
N THR A 43 5.48 20.74 8.12
CA THR A 43 4.14 20.13 8.10
C THR A 43 3.71 19.65 9.50
N ALA A 44 4.15 20.35 10.55
CA ALA A 44 3.88 19.95 11.93
C ALA A 44 2.38 19.98 12.29
N SER A 45 1.60 20.85 11.60
CA SER A 45 0.15 20.94 11.77
C SER A 45 -0.63 19.93 10.93
N TYR A 46 0.02 19.04 10.16
CA TYR A 46 -0.70 18.09 9.33
C TYR A 46 -1.27 16.94 10.16
N GLY A 47 -2.54 16.62 9.91
CA GLY A 47 -3.25 15.48 10.49
C GLY A 47 -4.12 14.79 9.46
N ILE A 48 -4.48 13.53 9.70
CA ILE A 48 -5.45 12.82 8.87
C ILE A 48 -6.85 13.26 9.29
N HIS A 49 -7.60 13.80 8.33
CA HIS A 49 -8.97 14.26 8.52
C HIS A 49 -9.94 13.25 7.94
N TYR A 50 -10.91 12.85 8.73
CA TYR A 50 -11.99 11.97 8.34
C TYR A 50 -13.27 12.81 8.12
N THR A 51 -13.77 12.83 6.90
CA THR A 51 -14.97 13.58 6.52
C THR A 51 -16.27 12.78 6.72
N GLY A 52 -16.13 11.49 7.02
CA GLY A 52 -17.24 10.55 7.13
C GLY A 52 -17.69 9.93 5.80
N TYR A 53 -17.19 10.40 4.68
CA TYR A 53 -17.52 9.89 3.33
C TYR A 53 -16.26 9.72 2.47
N PRO A 54 -16.23 8.71 1.56
CA PRO A 54 -17.21 7.61 1.46
C PRO A 54 -17.15 6.66 2.68
N ARG A 55 -18.31 6.11 3.07
CA ARG A 55 -18.40 5.11 4.17
C ARG A 55 -18.03 3.69 3.71
N VAL A 56 -17.17 3.59 2.73
CA VAL A 56 -16.72 2.33 2.15
C VAL A 56 -15.22 2.22 2.37
N LEU A 57 -14.78 1.06 2.84
CA LEU A 57 -13.35 0.77 2.96
C LEU A 57 -12.82 0.41 1.57
N GLU A 58 -11.86 1.18 1.09
CA GLU A 58 -11.16 0.96 -0.17
C GLU A 58 -9.68 0.71 0.09
N GLY A 59 -9.10 -0.18 -0.69
CA GLY A 59 -7.68 -0.49 -0.63
C GLY A 59 -6.98 -0.22 -1.96
N TYR A 60 -5.73 0.17 -1.90
CA TYR A 60 -4.84 0.35 -3.04
C TYR A 60 -3.57 -0.47 -2.81
N SER A 61 -3.09 -1.12 -3.85
CA SER A 61 -1.83 -1.87 -3.79
C SER A 61 -0.94 -1.53 -4.98
N ASP A 62 0.36 -1.45 -4.73
CA ASP A 62 1.38 -1.18 -5.74
C ASP A 62 2.67 -1.93 -5.42
N SER A 63 3.51 -2.15 -6.43
CA SER A 63 4.86 -2.60 -6.23
C SER A 63 5.83 -1.92 -7.19
N ASN A 64 7.00 -1.54 -6.68
CA ASN A 64 8.09 -1.10 -7.51
C ASN A 64 9.11 -2.24 -7.67
N TRP A 65 9.17 -2.81 -8.87
CA TRP A 65 10.08 -3.90 -9.22
C TRP A 65 11.40 -3.34 -9.70
N ILE A 66 12.47 -3.48 -8.88
CA ILE A 66 13.86 -3.06 -9.20
C ILE A 66 13.95 -1.58 -9.57
N SER A 67 13.83 -0.70 -8.59
CA SER A 67 14.05 0.75 -8.79
C SER A 67 15.48 1.20 -8.49
N ASP A 68 16.31 0.32 -7.95
CA ASP A 68 17.66 0.64 -7.52
C ASP A 68 18.60 -0.51 -7.91
N ALA A 69 19.74 -0.20 -8.54
CA ALA A 69 20.70 -1.20 -8.99
C ALA A 69 21.26 -2.04 -7.81
N ASP A 70 21.26 -1.46 -6.61
CA ASP A 70 21.71 -2.13 -5.38
C ASP A 70 20.58 -2.93 -4.70
N GLU A 71 19.32 -2.76 -5.11
CA GLU A 71 18.17 -3.43 -4.51
C GLU A 71 17.60 -4.52 -5.40
N ILE A 72 18.04 -5.75 -5.20
CA ILE A 72 17.57 -6.94 -5.93
C ILE A 72 16.08 -7.26 -5.63
N LYS A 73 15.48 -6.68 -4.58
CA LYS A 73 14.12 -6.98 -4.12
C LYS A 73 13.18 -5.81 -4.33
N ALA A 74 11.98 -6.09 -4.81
CA ALA A 74 10.92 -5.11 -4.99
C ALA A 74 10.45 -4.49 -3.66
N THR A 75 9.86 -3.30 -3.74
CA THR A 75 9.15 -2.66 -2.63
C THR A 75 7.65 -2.77 -2.87
N SER A 76 6.91 -3.25 -1.88
CA SER A 76 5.45 -3.25 -1.87
C SER A 76 4.92 -2.08 -1.07
N GLY A 77 3.81 -1.51 -1.54
CA GLY A 77 3.05 -0.49 -0.86
C GLY A 77 1.56 -0.82 -0.85
N TYR A 78 0.87 -0.43 0.22
CA TYR A 78 -0.58 -0.41 0.24
C TYR A 78 -1.08 0.73 1.12
N VAL A 79 -2.31 1.14 0.85
CA VAL A 79 -3.07 2.03 1.71
C VAL A 79 -4.55 1.65 1.66
N PHE A 80 -5.20 1.74 2.81
CA PHE A 80 -6.64 1.62 2.96
C PHE A 80 -7.22 2.94 3.44
N THR A 81 -8.31 3.36 2.81
CA THR A 81 -9.03 4.60 3.14
C THR A 81 -10.45 4.29 3.59
N LEU A 82 -10.93 5.04 4.57
CA LEU A 82 -12.30 5.00 5.06
C LEU A 82 -12.70 6.40 5.50
N GLY A 83 -13.89 6.85 5.09
CA GLY A 83 -14.39 8.16 5.51
C GLY A 83 -13.53 9.34 5.03
N GLY A 84 -12.86 9.20 3.87
CA GLY A 84 -12.01 10.24 3.27
C GLY A 84 -10.58 10.33 3.85
N GLY A 85 -10.20 9.42 4.73
CA GLY A 85 -8.85 9.39 5.32
C GLY A 85 -8.21 8.00 5.32
N ALA A 86 -6.87 7.95 5.34
CA ALA A 86 -6.13 6.72 5.44
C ALA A 86 -6.29 6.10 6.83
N VAL A 87 -6.59 4.80 6.90
CA VAL A 87 -6.78 4.05 8.15
C VAL A 87 -5.71 2.97 8.37
N SER A 88 -5.12 2.45 7.29
CA SER A 88 -4.00 1.52 7.34
C SER A 88 -3.12 1.71 6.11
N TRP A 89 -1.80 1.66 6.29
CA TRP A 89 -0.84 1.77 5.19
C TRP A 89 0.49 1.12 5.55
N LYS A 90 1.24 0.75 4.51
CA LYS A 90 2.57 0.20 4.69
C LYS A 90 3.44 0.41 3.46
N SER A 91 4.72 0.67 3.70
CA SER A 91 5.79 0.55 2.72
C SER A 91 6.79 -0.46 3.23
N CYS A 92 7.08 -1.52 2.46
CA CYS A 92 8.03 -2.53 2.88
C CYS A 92 8.77 -3.18 1.70
N LYS A 93 10.04 -3.52 1.93
CA LYS A 93 10.84 -4.34 1.01
C LYS A 93 10.28 -5.77 0.98
N GLN A 94 10.10 -6.34 -0.21
CA GLN A 94 9.66 -7.72 -0.33
C GLN A 94 10.71 -8.69 0.22
N THR A 95 10.26 -9.77 0.83
CA THR A 95 11.15 -10.80 1.38
C THR A 95 11.65 -11.76 0.31
N ILE A 96 10.93 -11.89 -0.80
CA ILE A 96 11.25 -12.77 -1.92
C ILE A 96 11.80 -12.00 -3.11
N LEU A 97 12.55 -12.71 -3.96
CA LEU A 97 12.97 -12.22 -5.27
C LEU A 97 11.87 -12.53 -6.29
N THR A 98 11.35 -11.49 -6.92
CA THR A 98 10.37 -11.59 -7.99
C THR A 98 11.06 -11.45 -9.35
N ARG A 99 10.64 -12.26 -10.33
CA ARG A 99 11.25 -12.32 -11.65
C ARG A 99 10.58 -11.42 -12.70
N SER A 100 9.51 -10.76 -12.31
CA SER A 100 8.75 -9.85 -13.17
C SER A 100 7.93 -8.85 -12.36
N THR A 101 7.56 -7.73 -12.98
CA THR A 101 6.63 -6.75 -12.39
C THR A 101 5.34 -7.41 -11.94
N MET A 102 4.75 -8.32 -12.75
CA MET A 102 3.53 -9.03 -12.39
C MET A 102 3.67 -9.86 -11.10
N GLU A 103 4.83 -10.50 -10.88
CA GLU A 103 5.08 -11.26 -9.65
C GLU A 103 5.22 -10.34 -8.43
N ALA A 104 5.86 -9.19 -8.61
CA ALA A 104 5.98 -8.17 -7.57
C ALA A 104 4.62 -7.60 -7.19
N GLU A 105 3.78 -7.27 -8.18
CA GLU A 105 2.41 -6.79 -7.99
C GLU A 105 1.51 -7.82 -7.30
N LEU A 106 1.57 -9.07 -7.72
CA LEU A 106 0.82 -10.15 -7.05
C LEU A 106 1.27 -10.31 -5.59
N THR A 107 2.56 -10.10 -5.30
CA THR A 107 3.09 -10.17 -3.93
C THR A 107 2.58 -9.00 -3.08
N ALA A 108 2.49 -7.80 -3.66
CA ALA A 108 1.92 -6.64 -2.99
C ALA A 108 0.43 -6.85 -2.70
N LEU A 109 -0.32 -7.34 -3.70
CA LEU A 109 -1.75 -7.64 -3.57
C LEU A 109 -2.04 -8.75 -2.55
N ASP A 110 -1.20 -9.79 -2.46
CA ASP A 110 -1.32 -10.83 -1.44
C ASP A 110 -1.11 -10.27 -0.03
N THR A 111 -0.09 -9.42 0.13
CA THR A 111 0.22 -8.77 1.41
C THR A 111 -0.90 -7.83 1.85
N SER A 112 -1.39 -6.99 0.95
CA SER A 112 -2.51 -6.07 1.24
C SER A 112 -3.83 -6.83 1.44
N GLY A 113 -4.01 -7.98 0.78
CA GLY A 113 -5.17 -8.84 0.97
C GLY A 113 -5.29 -9.44 2.38
N VAL A 114 -4.17 -9.70 3.06
CA VAL A 114 -4.17 -10.11 4.47
C VAL A 114 -4.69 -8.96 5.36
N GLU A 115 -4.22 -7.74 5.11
CA GLU A 115 -4.67 -6.55 5.82
C GLU A 115 -6.15 -6.25 5.54
N ALA A 116 -6.59 -6.38 4.29
CA ALA A 116 -7.98 -6.23 3.91
C ALA A 116 -8.89 -7.17 4.70
N ARG A 117 -8.50 -8.44 4.86
CA ARG A 117 -9.25 -9.38 5.68
C ARG A 117 -9.36 -8.91 7.11
N TRP A 118 -8.23 -8.54 7.73
CA TRP A 118 -8.23 -8.08 9.12
C TRP A 118 -9.11 -6.85 9.33
N LEU A 119 -9.01 -5.86 8.44
CA LEU A 119 -9.84 -4.65 8.50
C LEU A 119 -11.34 -4.98 8.34
N ARG A 120 -11.67 -5.90 7.43
CA ARG A 120 -13.06 -6.33 7.23
C ARG A 120 -13.60 -7.06 8.46
N ASP A 121 -12.81 -7.96 9.03
CA ASP A 121 -13.19 -8.70 10.23
C ASP A 121 -13.38 -7.71 11.41
N LEU A 122 -12.49 -6.72 11.57
CA LEU A 122 -12.66 -5.64 12.55
C LEU A 122 -13.98 -4.86 12.32
N LEU A 123 -14.30 -4.48 11.09
CA LEU A 123 -15.55 -3.79 10.78
C LEU A 123 -16.78 -4.66 11.08
N MET A 124 -16.68 -5.96 10.89
CA MET A 124 -17.76 -6.90 11.24
C MET A 124 -18.02 -6.98 12.75
N ASP A 125 -16.99 -6.77 13.57
CA ASP A 125 -17.11 -6.79 15.04
C ASP A 125 -17.60 -5.45 15.60
N LEU A 126 -17.46 -4.36 14.86
CA LEU A 126 -17.92 -3.03 15.31
C LEU A 126 -19.44 -2.91 15.27
N PRO A 127 -20.10 -2.53 16.38
CA PRO A 127 -21.57 -2.45 16.45
C PRO A 127 -22.17 -1.30 15.66
N LEU A 128 -21.37 -0.28 15.31
CA LEU A 128 -21.82 0.93 14.62
C LEU A 128 -21.72 0.83 13.09
N VAL A 129 -21.27 -0.31 12.58
CA VAL A 129 -21.11 -0.53 11.13
C VAL A 129 -22.30 -1.32 10.59
N ASP A 130 -22.91 -0.83 9.53
CA ASP A 130 -24.00 -1.50 8.85
C ASP A 130 -23.57 -2.87 8.31
N LYS A 131 -24.39 -3.87 8.51
CA LYS A 131 -24.10 -5.26 8.12
C LYS A 131 -25.10 -5.73 7.06
N PRO A 132 -24.65 -6.56 6.10
CA PRO A 132 -23.31 -7.17 5.99
C PRO A 132 -22.24 -6.20 5.46
N VAL A 133 -21.01 -6.27 6.00
CA VAL A 133 -19.88 -5.51 5.49
C VAL A 133 -19.56 -5.96 4.05
N PRO A 134 -19.59 -5.07 3.07
CA PRO A 134 -19.33 -5.42 1.67
C PRO A 134 -17.89 -5.93 1.46
N ALA A 135 -17.63 -6.51 0.30
CA ALA A 135 -16.28 -6.84 -0.13
C ALA A 135 -15.45 -5.55 -0.26
N ILE A 136 -14.23 -5.56 0.26
CA ILE A 136 -13.33 -4.40 0.15
C ILE A 136 -12.85 -4.29 -1.30
N LEU A 137 -13.06 -3.11 -1.89
CA LEU A 137 -12.55 -2.83 -3.23
C LEU A 137 -11.03 -2.63 -3.18
N MET A 138 -10.29 -3.53 -3.81
CA MET A 138 -8.84 -3.46 -3.94
C MET A 138 -8.47 -2.95 -5.32
N ASN A 139 -7.91 -1.77 -5.38
CA ASN A 139 -7.46 -1.10 -6.60
C ASN A 139 -6.01 -1.49 -6.89
N CYS A 140 -5.76 -1.95 -8.13
CA CYS A 140 -4.45 -2.36 -8.62
C CYS A 140 -4.27 -1.85 -10.05
N ASP A 141 -3.08 -1.35 -10.40
CA ASP A 141 -2.80 -0.83 -11.74
C ASP A 141 -2.27 -1.89 -12.72
N ASN A 142 -2.14 -3.13 -12.29
CA ASN A 142 -1.67 -4.24 -13.13
C ASN A 142 -2.82 -5.12 -13.62
N GLN A 143 -3.28 -4.83 -14.85
CA GLN A 143 -4.36 -5.61 -15.50
C GLN A 143 -4.04 -7.10 -15.64
N THR A 144 -2.76 -7.45 -15.80
CA THR A 144 -2.33 -8.86 -15.92
C THR A 144 -2.57 -9.61 -14.61
N VAL A 145 -2.28 -8.98 -13.46
CA VAL A 145 -2.57 -9.55 -12.12
C VAL A 145 -4.07 -9.74 -11.96
N ILE A 146 -4.86 -8.71 -12.24
CA ILE A 146 -6.33 -8.76 -12.13
C ILE A 146 -6.90 -9.88 -12.99
N THR A 147 -6.48 -9.98 -14.26
CA THR A 147 -6.92 -11.01 -15.19
C THR A 147 -6.56 -12.42 -14.68
N LYS A 148 -5.33 -12.60 -14.17
CA LYS A 148 -4.89 -13.89 -13.60
C LYS A 148 -5.68 -14.27 -12.35
N VAL A 149 -5.99 -13.32 -11.47
CA VAL A 149 -6.81 -13.59 -10.28
C VAL A 149 -8.24 -13.92 -10.66
N LYS A 150 -8.81 -13.21 -11.65
CA LYS A 150 -10.17 -13.46 -12.15
C LYS A 150 -10.31 -14.79 -12.93
N SER A 151 -9.23 -15.26 -13.55
CA SER A 151 -9.21 -16.52 -14.29
C SER A 151 -9.16 -17.74 -13.37
N SER A 152 -9.92 -18.78 -13.70
CA SER A 152 -9.86 -20.08 -12.99
C SER A 152 -8.70 -20.97 -13.45
N LYS A 153 -8.01 -20.61 -14.54
CA LYS A 153 -6.93 -21.44 -15.11
C LYS A 153 -5.66 -21.32 -14.26
N ASP A 154 -5.17 -22.45 -13.77
CA ASP A 154 -3.87 -22.55 -13.11
C ASP A 154 -2.75 -22.67 -14.15
N ASN A 155 -1.84 -21.70 -14.14
CA ASN A 155 -0.66 -21.78 -15.00
C ASN A 155 0.40 -22.65 -14.32
N MET A 156 0.44 -23.95 -14.68
CA MET A 156 1.35 -24.95 -14.06
C MET A 156 2.85 -24.62 -14.22
N LYS A 157 3.20 -23.73 -15.16
CA LYS A 157 4.58 -23.32 -15.42
C LYS A 157 5.13 -22.23 -14.45
N SER A 158 4.29 -21.66 -13.59
CA SER A 158 4.74 -20.63 -12.64
C SER A 158 5.37 -21.24 -11.40
N ASN A 159 6.28 -20.48 -10.74
CA ASN A 159 6.93 -20.87 -9.50
C ASN A 159 5.89 -21.21 -8.41
N LYS A 160 6.20 -22.23 -7.57
CA LYS A 160 5.34 -22.70 -6.47
C LYS A 160 4.86 -21.54 -5.57
N HIS A 161 5.75 -20.63 -5.21
CA HIS A 161 5.40 -19.48 -4.35
C HIS A 161 4.38 -18.55 -5.00
N ILE A 162 4.50 -18.28 -6.30
CA ILE A 162 3.56 -17.44 -7.04
C ILE A 162 2.19 -18.12 -7.14
N ARG A 163 2.18 -19.43 -7.37
CA ARG A 163 0.91 -20.19 -7.38
C ARG A 163 0.21 -20.16 -6.02
N MET A 164 0.96 -20.25 -4.92
CA MET A 164 0.39 -20.18 -3.57
C MET A 164 -0.23 -18.79 -3.31
N ARG A 165 0.47 -17.69 -3.65
CA ARG A 165 -0.05 -16.32 -3.53
C ARG A 165 -1.28 -16.10 -4.38
N LEU A 166 -1.24 -16.56 -5.63
CA LEU A 166 -2.41 -16.49 -6.53
C LEU A 166 -3.63 -17.21 -5.95
N LYS A 167 -3.42 -18.41 -5.37
CA LYS A 167 -4.48 -19.14 -4.69
C LYS A 167 -4.99 -18.41 -3.46
N ALA A 168 -4.12 -17.78 -2.68
CA ALA A 168 -4.51 -17.00 -1.50
C ALA A 168 -5.39 -15.81 -1.90
N VAL A 169 -4.97 -15.01 -2.87
CA VAL A 169 -5.75 -13.86 -3.37
C VAL A 169 -7.08 -14.31 -3.99
N ARG A 170 -7.08 -15.39 -4.78
CA ARG A 170 -8.33 -15.98 -5.32
C ARG A 170 -9.28 -16.42 -4.21
N LYS A 171 -8.77 -17.02 -3.12
CA LYS A 171 -9.58 -17.41 -1.97
C LYS A 171 -10.24 -16.19 -1.34
N LEU A 172 -9.51 -15.09 -1.13
CA LEU A 172 -10.07 -13.83 -0.59
C LEU A 172 -11.18 -13.28 -1.49
N ARG A 173 -10.94 -13.27 -2.80
CA ARG A 173 -11.96 -12.82 -3.77
C ARG A 173 -13.20 -13.73 -3.77
N ASN A 174 -12.99 -15.05 -3.85
CA ASN A 174 -14.11 -16.01 -3.95
C ASN A 174 -14.93 -16.10 -2.66
N SER A 175 -14.33 -15.81 -1.51
CA SER A 175 -15.03 -15.72 -0.22
C SER A 175 -15.70 -14.36 0.02
N GLY A 176 -15.64 -13.42 -0.96
CA GLY A 176 -16.26 -12.11 -0.84
C GLY A 176 -15.57 -11.17 0.17
N VAL A 177 -14.30 -11.44 0.53
CA VAL A 177 -13.52 -10.54 1.37
C VAL A 177 -13.06 -9.33 0.57
N ILE A 178 -12.57 -9.55 -0.65
CA ILE A 178 -12.11 -8.49 -1.56
C ILE A 178 -12.81 -8.57 -2.91
N ALA A 179 -12.97 -7.41 -3.54
CA ALA A 179 -13.23 -7.25 -4.96
C ALA A 179 -12.03 -6.56 -5.62
N LEU A 180 -11.72 -6.89 -6.87
CA LEU A 180 -10.57 -6.30 -7.58
C LEU A 180 -11.05 -5.40 -8.69
N ASP A 181 -10.47 -4.21 -8.74
CA ASP A 181 -10.68 -3.26 -9.83
C ASP A 181 -9.36 -2.69 -10.34
N TYR A 182 -9.41 -2.17 -11.56
CA TYR A 182 -8.27 -1.51 -12.19
C TYR A 182 -8.28 -0.03 -11.86
N VAL A 183 -7.14 0.48 -11.46
CA VAL A 183 -6.89 1.91 -11.32
C VAL A 183 -5.73 2.33 -12.21
N HIS A 184 -5.83 3.49 -12.85
CA HIS A 184 -4.70 4.04 -13.59
C HIS A 184 -3.58 4.43 -12.62
N THR A 185 -2.31 4.15 -12.97
CA THR A 185 -1.13 4.41 -12.10
C THR A 185 -1.13 5.81 -11.49
N ALA A 186 -1.48 6.86 -12.26
CA ALA A 186 -1.54 8.24 -11.76
C ALA A 186 -2.59 8.47 -10.65
N LYS A 187 -3.53 7.53 -10.46
CA LYS A 187 -4.57 7.56 -9.42
C LYS A 187 -4.39 6.47 -8.37
N ASN A 188 -3.28 5.71 -8.45
CA ASN A 188 -3.00 4.66 -7.47
C ASN A 188 -2.39 5.28 -6.20
N LEU A 189 -3.18 5.39 -5.15
CA LEU A 189 -2.75 5.94 -3.86
C LEU A 189 -1.62 5.13 -3.18
N ALA A 190 -1.33 3.92 -3.66
CA ALA A 190 -0.23 3.12 -3.15
C ALA A 190 1.13 3.46 -3.78
N ASP A 191 1.18 4.19 -4.89
CA ASP A 191 2.40 4.63 -5.58
C ASP A 191 3.42 5.31 -4.64
N PRO A 192 3.02 6.28 -3.78
CA PRO A 192 3.94 6.96 -2.86
C PRO A 192 4.60 6.04 -1.84
N PHE A 193 4.10 4.83 -1.65
CA PHE A 193 4.67 3.86 -0.70
C PHE A 193 5.71 2.94 -1.34
N THR A 194 5.90 3.01 -2.67
CA THR A 194 6.78 2.09 -3.41
C THR A 194 7.97 2.78 -4.07
N LYS A 195 7.85 4.06 -4.41
CA LYS A 195 8.88 4.83 -5.11
C LYS A 195 8.93 6.29 -4.67
N GLY A 196 10.07 6.94 -4.93
CA GLY A 196 10.21 8.40 -4.75
C GLY A 196 9.49 9.13 -5.86
N LEU A 197 8.60 10.04 -5.50
CA LEU A 197 7.79 10.82 -6.43
C LEU A 197 8.08 12.32 -6.28
N SER A 198 7.65 13.11 -7.27
CA SER A 198 7.75 14.56 -7.17
C SER A 198 6.87 15.09 -6.04
N ARG A 199 7.23 16.27 -5.52
CA ARG A 199 6.49 16.91 -4.42
C ARG A 199 4.99 17.05 -4.75
N VAL A 200 4.67 17.50 -5.95
CA VAL A 200 3.26 17.71 -6.37
C VAL A 200 2.45 16.42 -6.30
N VAL A 201 3.04 15.29 -6.72
CA VAL A 201 2.36 13.99 -6.68
C VAL A 201 2.17 13.52 -5.24
N ILE A 202 3.18 13.70 -4.38
CA ILE A 202 3.09 13.38 -2.95
C ILE A 202 2.03 14.25 -2.26
N ASP A 203 2.00 15.57 -2.52
CA ASP A 203 1.04 16.48 -1.92
C ASP A 203 -0.41 16.11 -2.33
N ASN A 204 -0.63 15.79 -3.61
CA ASN A 204 -1.94 15.35 -4.11
C ASN A 204 -2.38 14.04 -3.46
N ALA A 205 -1.52 13.01 -3.46
CA ALA A 205 -1.82 11.74 -2.82
C ALA A 205 -2.07 11.89 -1.32
N SER A 206 -1.31 12.76 -0.64
CA SER A 206 -1.52 13.08 0.78
C SER A 206 -2.90 13.68 1.03
N MET A 207 -3.33 14.62 0.18
CA MET A 207 -4.68 15.21 0.29
C MET A 207 -5.78 14.16 0.07
N GLU A 208 -5.61 13.24 -0.88
CA GLU A 208 -6.56 12.15 -1.13
C GLU A 208 -6.58 11.13 0.01
N MET A 209 -5.47 10.96 0.73
CA MET A 209 -5.39 10.19 1.97
C MET A 209 -5.92 10.94 3.22
N GLY A 210 -6.49 12.12 3.04
CA GLY A 210 -7.04 12.94 4.11
C GLY A 210 -5.98 13.72 4.91
N LEU A 211 -4.70 13.66 4.55
CA LEU A 211 -3.64 14.36 5.26
C LEU A 211 -3.61 15.84 4.88
N ARG A 212 -4.00 16.70 5.79
CA ARG A 212 -4.16 18.15 5.58
C ARG A 212 -3.71 18.92 6.81
N PRO A 213 -3.40 20.25 6.67
CA PRO A 213 -3.19 21.10 7.83
C PRO A 213 -4.42 21.08 8.75
N THR A 214 -4.19 20.92 10.03
CA THR A 214 -5.19 21.21 11.07
C THR A 214 -5.29 22.73 11.23
N ALA A 215 -6.49 23.28 11.20
CA ALA A 215 -6.72 24.71 11.40
C ALA A 215 -6.23 25.18 12.76
#